data_c9d70d672f895ff3046a45723b5437c8
#
_entry.id   c9d70d672f895ff3046a45723b5437c8
#
_cell.length_a   1.000
_cell.length_b   1.000
_cell.length_c   1.000
_cell.angle_alpha   90.00
_cell.angle_beta   90.00
_cell.angle_gamma   90.00
#
_symmetry.space_group_name_H-M   'P 1'
#
loop_
_entity.id
_entity.type
_entity.pdbx_description
1 polymer ?
#
loop_
_entity_poly.entity_id
_entity_poly.type
_entity_poly.pdbx_seq_one_letter_code
_entity_poly.pdbx_strand_id
1 'polypeptide(L)'
;MSSDTKPTIILVHGAWHGSWCWKFQIPELEALGYVVETVDLPCVSGVVGTTQFDDAAQVRSVVESQTAMGKRVVLLAHSYGGPIASAAIKGLSENGVLGMIALSAFIFPGGMDQGAVIRNIGRLPYVTWDVPSEDAPSDRIEWAVPQLRPQSMAANMGIVPPQAWQDDSYTGRLGYIRCTADVVIPIEQQDAMIAGAGSQGKWVVRTLKGSGHSPFLSRPHEVAAALDEIINDFEAKL
;
A
#
# COMPACT_ATOMS: atom_id res chain seq x y z
N MET A 1 5.61 2.79 29.62
CA MET A 1 6.46 1.63 29.35
C MET A 1 6.69 1.62 27.85
N SER A 2 7.90 2.00 27.39
CA SER A 2 8.30 1.86 25.98
C SER A 2 8.28 0.35 25.67
N SER A 3 7.39 -0.09 24.79
CA SER A 3 7.42 -1.48 24.33
C SER A 3 8.56 -1.59 23.33
N ASP A 4 9.64 -2.24 23.70
CA ASP A 4 10.79 -2.56 22.83
C ASP A 4 10.43 -3.49 21.65
N THR A 5 9.15 -3.75 21.43
CA THR A 5 8.69 -4.66 20.35
C THR A 5 8.37 -3.87 19.09
N LYS A 6 8.95 -4.31 17.97
CA LYS A 6 8.63 -3.81 16.63
C LYS A 6 7.11 -3.89 16.36
N PRO A 7 6.52 -2.96 15.58
CA PRO A 7 5.12 -3.06 15.20
C PRO A 7 4.86 -4.27 14.29
N THR A 8 3.63 -4.79 14.30
CA THR A 8 3.17 -5.74 13.29
C THR A 8 2.98 -5.01 11.97
N ILE A 9 3.54 -5.54 10.88
CA ILE A 9 3.33 -5.02 9.53
C ILE A 9 2.12 -5.71 8.91
N ILE A 10 1.13 -4.92 8.45
CA ILE A 10 -0.02 -5.42 7.70
C ILE A 10 0.19 -5.08 6.22
N LEU A 11 0.26 -6.11 5.37
CA LEU A 11 0.53 -5.99 3.94
C LEU A 11 -0.78 -5.94 3.15
N VAL A 12 -0.99 -4.85 2.39
CA VAL A 12 -2.19 -4.61 1.58
C VAL A 12 -1.81 -4.58 0.11
N HIS A 13 -2.27 -5.56 -0.65
CA HIS A 13 -1.90 -5.76 -2.05
C HIS A 13 -2.56 -4.77 -3.01
N GLY A 14 -2.01 -4.67 -4.22
CA GLY A 14 -2.55 -3.89 -5.34
C GLY A 14 -3.68 -4.58 -6.09
N ALA A 15 -4.15 -3.94 -7.15
CA ALA A 15 -5.16 -4.48 -8.05
C ALA A 15 -4.75 -5.85 -8.62
N TRP A 16 -5.72 -6.74 -8.83
CA TRP A 16 -5.56 -8.09 -9.40
C TRP A 16 -4.69 -9.05 -8.62
N HIS A 17 -4.03 -8.61 -7.55
CA HIS A 17 -3.17 -9.42 -6.70
C HIS A 17 -3.98 -10.08 -5.56
N GLY A 18 -3.30 -10.82 -4.73
CA GLY A 18 -3.74 -11.37 -3.44
C GLY A 18 -2.55 -11.42 -2.50
N SER A 19 -2.73 -11.95 -1.29
CA SER A 19 -1.67 -12.10 -0.29
C SER A 19 -0.46 -12.87 -0.79
N TRP A 20 -0.64 -13.71 -1.81
CA TRP A 20 0.43 -14.47 -2.46
C TRP A 20 1.57 -13.59 -2.98
N CYS A 21 1.28 -12.36 -3.40
CA CYS A 21 2.27 -11.47 -4.03
C CYS A 21 3.42 -11.11 -3.07
N TRP A 22 3.20 -11.21 -1.77
CA TRP A 22 4.16 -10.90 -0.73
C TRP A 22 5.14 -12.04 -0.40
N LYS A 23 5.08 -13.16 -1.14
CA LYS A 23 5.91 -14.36 -0.90
C LYS A 23 7.40 -14.06 -0.71
N PHE A 24 7.96 -13.16 -1.50
CA PHE A 24 9.38 -12.82 -1.43
C PHE A 24 9.65 -11.66 -0.46
N GLN A 25 8.63 -10.88 -0.12
CA GLN A 25 8.76 -9.76 0.81
C GLN A 25 8.69 -10.19 2.27
N ILE A 26 7.83 -11.13 2.61
CA ILE A 26 7.62 -11.59 3.99
C ILE A 26 8.94 -12.04 4.64
N PRO A 27 9.75 -12.92 4.03
CA PRO A 27 11.01 -13.36 4.64
C PRO A 27 11.99 -12.22 4.94
N GLU A 28 12.03 -11.18 4.11
CA GLU A 28 12.90 -10.02 4.32
C GLU A 28 12.46 -9.18 5.53
N LEU A 29 11.16 -9.05 5.73
CA LEU A 29 10.61 -8.34 6.89
C LEU A 29 10.78 -9.14 8.18
N GLU A 30 10.55 -10.45 8.14
CA GLU A 30 10.77 -11.36 9.26
C GLU A 30 12.24 -11.43 9.67
N ALA A 31 13.17 -11.38 8.71
CA ALA A 31 14.61 -11.31 8.98
C ALA A 31 15.01 -10.03 9.73
N LEU A 32 14.26 -8.94 9.57
CA LEU A 32 14.39 -7.71 10.35
C LEU A 32 13.67 -7.78 11.71
N GLY A 33 13.02 -8.90 12.04
CA GLY A 33 12.33 -9.12 13.32
C GLY A 33 10.90 -8.58 13.37
N TYR A 34 10.28 -8.29 12.23
CA TYR A 34 8.87 -7.90 12.19
C TYR A 34 7.94 -9.12 12.20
N VAL A 35 6.80 -8.96 12.85
CA VAL A 35 5.65 -9.85 12.64
C VAL A 35 4.88 -9.31 11.43
N VAL A 36 4.49 -10.20 10.52
CA VAL A 36 3.83 -9.83 9.27
C VAL A 36 2.46 -10.48 9.17
N GLU A 37 1.46 -9.68 8.86
CA GLU A 37 0.10 -10.10 8.53
C GLU A 37 -0.24 -9.70 7.09
N THR A 38 -1.06 -10.49 6.41
CA THR A 38 -1.49 -10.21 5.05
C THR A 38 -3.01 -10.14 4.97
N VAL A 39 -3.53 -9.38 4.02
CA VAL A 39 -4.98 -9.26 3.81
C VAL A 39 -5.30 -9.55 2.35
N ASP A 40 -6.20 -10.49 2.09
CA ASP A 40 -6.84 -10.65 0.79
C ASP A 40 -8.04 -9.71 0.70
N LEU A 41 -8.04 -8.83 -0.32
CA LEU A 41 -9.09 -7.84 -0.51
C LEU A 41 -10.33 -8.48 -1.15
N PRO A 42 -11.54 -8.20 -0.67
CA PRO A 42 -12.78 -8.72 -1.23
C PRO A 42 -12.97 -8.50 -2.73
N CYS A 43 -12.43 -7.39 -3.27
CA CYS A 43 -12.56 -7.04 -4.69
C CYS A 43 -11.95 -8.06 -5.67
N VAL A 44 -11.06 -8.96 -5.21
CA VAL A 44 -10.45 -10.04 -6.01
C VAL A 44 -11.01 -11.42 -5.68
N SER A 45 -12.06 -11.51 -4.86
CA SER A 45 -12.69 -12.77 -4.46
C SER A 45 -13.60 -13.39 -5.53
N GLY A 46 -13.88 -12.64 -6.61
CA GLY A 46 -14.87 -13.01 -7.64
C GLY A 46 -16.31 -12.56 -7.31
N VAL A 47 -16.55 -11.94 -6.18
CA VAL A 47 -17.86 -11.37 -5.83
C VAL A 47 -18.08 -10.08 -6.61
N VAL A 48 -19.14 -10.07 -7.43
CA VAL A 48 -19.50 -8.91 -8.25
C VAL A 48 -20.06 -7.79 -7.36
N GLY A 49 -19.63 -6.54 -7.65
CA GLY A 49 -20.14 -5.36 -6.95
C GLY A 49 -19.39 -5.00 -5.68
N THR A 50 -18.36 -5.75 -5.28
CA THR A 50 -17.48 -5.39 -4.19
C THR A 50 -16.82 -4.04 -4.46
N THR A 51 -16.79 -3.16 -3.47
CA THR A 51 -16.34 -1.76 -3.56
C THR A 51 -15.05 -1.53 -2.77
N GLN A 52 -14.46 -0.34 -2.89
CA GLN A 52 -13.34 0.09 -2.04
C GLN A 52 -13.73 0.16 -0.54
N PHE A 53 -15.00 0.39 -0.23
CA PHE A 53 -15.48 0.40 1.17
C PHE A 53 -15.42 -1.00 1.78
N ASP A 54 -15.77 -2.03 1.00
CA ASP A 54 -15.68 -3.42 1.46
C ASP A 54 -14.21 -3.83 1.68
N ASP A 55 -13.32 -3.44 0.77
CA ASP A 55 -11.89 -3.68 0.90
C ASP A 55 -11.30 -2.97 2.14
N ALA A 56 -11.65 -1.70 2.34
CA ALA A 56 -11.22 -0.94 3.51
C ALA A 56 -11.76 -1.52 4.82
N ALA A 57 -13.01 -1.99 4.85
CA ALA A 57 -13.60 -2.65 6.01
C ALA A 57 -12.86 -3.95 6.34
N GLN A 58 -12.46 -4.75 5.34
CA GLN A 58 -11.69 -5.96 5.54
C GLN A 58 -10.31 -5.66 6.15
N VAL A 59 -9.58 -4.68 5.59
CA VAL A 59 -8.27 -4.26 6.13
C VAL A 59 -8.44 -3.73 7.56
N ARG A 60 -9.46 -2.91 7.82
CA ARG A 60 -9.76 -2.37 9.15
C ARG A 60 -10.00 -3.47 10.17
N SER A 61 -10.74 -4.51 9.81
CA SER A 61 -10.99 -5.67 10.70
C SER A 61 -9.68 -6.34 11.15
N VAL A 62 -8.70 -6.47 10.24
CA VAL A 62 -7.37 -7.02 10.60
C VAL A 62 -6.62 -6.05 11.51
N VAL A 63 -6.63 -4.74 11.22
CA VAL A 63 -6.01 -3.71 12.06
C VAL A 63 -6.57 -3.78 13.49
N GLU A 64 -7.90 -3.75 13.62
CA GLU A 64 -8.58 -3.77 14.92
C GLU A 64 -8.33 -5.06 15.70
N SER A 65 -8.24 -6.20 15.00
CA SER A 65 -7.86 -7.49 15.61
C SER A 65 -6.45 -7.45 16.22
N GLN A 66 -5.47 -6.87 15.52
CA GLN A 66 -4.10 -6.78 16.01
C GLN A 66 -3.98 -5.79 17.17
N THR A 67 -4.63 -4.62 17.06
CA THR A 67 -4.58 -3.60 18.10
C THR A 67 -5.35 -4.01 19.35
N ALA A 68 -6.43 -4.77 19.24
CA ALA A 68 -7.14 -5.36 20.38
C ALA A 68 -6.27 -6.34 21.20
N MET A 69 -5.25 -6.94 20.57
CA MET A 69 -4.22 -7.74 21.26
C MET A 69 -3.10 -6.89 21.88
N GLY A 70 -3.23 -5.56 21.88
CA GLY A 70 -2.23 -4.63 22.39
C GLY A 70 -1.02 -4.43 21.47
N LYS A 71 -1.06 -4.90 20.24
CA LYS A 71 0.03 -4.71 19.28
C LYS A 71 -0.06 -3.33 18.64
N ARG A 72 1.11 -2.73 18.37
CA ARG A 72 1.19 -1.59 17.45
C ARG A 72 1.26 -2.12 16.03
N VAL A 73 0.65 -1.41 15.09
CA VAL A 73 0.59 -1.82 13.68
C VAL A 73 1.04 -0.71 12.74
N VAL A 74 1.67 -1.10 11.63
CA VAL A 74 1.94 -0.23 10.49
C VAL A 74 1.46 -0.94 9.23
N LEU A 75 0.89 -0.21 8.28
CA LEU A 75 0.44 -0.79 7.02
C LEU A 75 1.47 -0.51 5.92
N LEU A 76 1.81 -1.53 5.12
CA LEU A 76 2.48 -1.36 3.83
C LEU A 76 1.46 -1.64 2.72
N ALA A 77 1.18 -0.65 1.89
CA ALA A 77 0.13 -0.73 0.88
C ALA A 77 0.69 -0.47 -0.52
N HIS A 78 0.47 -1.39 -1.44
CA HIS A 78 0.94 -1.30 -2.82
C HIS A 78 -0.17 -0.81 -3.76
N SER A 79 0.16 0.12 -4.66
CA SER A 79 -0.69 0.48 -5.81
C SER A 79 -2.13 0.85 -5.39
N TYR A 80 -3.15 0.12 -5.89
CA TYR A 80 -4.55 0.22 -5.48
C TYR A 80 -4.76 0.10 -3.97
N GLY A 81 -3.93 -0.66 -3.27
CA GLY A 81 -3.99 -0.81 -1.82
C GLY A 81 -3.79 0.48 -1.03
N GLY A 82 -3.18 1.53 -1.63
CA GLY A 82 -2.90 2.79 -0.96
C GLY A 82 -4.16 3.48 -0.39
N PRO A 83 -5.16 3.86 -1.21
CA PRO A 83 -6.40 4.44 -0.71
C PRO A 83 -7.19 3.49 0.21
N ILE A 84 -7.06 2.17 0.02
CA ILE A 84 -7.71 1.16 0.86
C ILE A 84 -7.11 1.17 2.28
N ALA A 85 -5.78 1.11 2.39
CA ALA A 85 -5.09 1.15 3.69
C ALA A 85 -5.33 2.48 4.41
N SER A 86 -5.27 3.60 3.69
CA SER A 86 -5.55 4.92 4.27
C SER A 86 -6.97 5.01 4.81
N ALA A 87 -7.97 4.51 4.07
CA ALA A 87 -9.35 4.48 4.55
C ALA A 87 -9.52 3.58 5.77
N ALA A 88 -8.88 2.42 5.77
CA ALA A 88 -8.98 1.44 6.86
C ALA A 88 -8.51 1.99 8.21
N ILE A 89 -7.46 2.83 8.23
CA ILE A 89 -6.90 3.38 9.47
C ILE A 89 -7.51 4.72 9.89
N LYS A 90 -8.45 5.27 9.11
CA LYS A 90 -9.06 6.56 9.45
C LYS A 90 -9.68 6.55 10.85
N GLY A 91 -9.26 7.54 11.67
CA GLY A 91 -9.73 7.68 13.06
C GLY A 91 -9.10 6.68 14.04
N LEU A 92 -8.03 5.94 13.67
CA LEU A 92 -7.35 4.98 14.55
C LEU A 92 -5.98 5.43 15.03
N SER A 93 -5.61 6.69 14.87
CA SER A 93 -4.26 7.21 15.20
C SER A 93 -3.86 7.03 16.67
N GLU A 94 -4.84 6.98 17.58
CA GLU A 94 -4.64 6.77 19.04
C GLU A 94 -4.84 5.29 19.45
N ASN A 95 -5.21 4.42 18.51
CA ASN A 95 -5.60 3.04 18.79
C ASN A 95 -4.53 2.03 18.37
N GLY A 96 -3.25 2.35 18.61
CA GLY A 96 -2.14 1.45 18.29
C GLY A 96 -1.70 1.46 16.83
N VAL A 97 -2.31 2.27 15.97
CA VAL A 97 -1.89 2.43 14.57
C VAL A 97 -0.75 3.44 14.50
N LEU A 98 0.45 2.95 14.20
CA LEU A 98 1.65 3.77 14.05
C LEU A 98 1.56 4.67 12.81
N GLY A 99 1.11 4.12 11.69
CA GLY A 99 0.98 4.84 10.43
C GLY A 99 0.79 3.92 9.23
N MET A 100 0.96 4.46 8.04
CA MET A 100 0.97 3.69 6.79
C MET A 100 2.12 4.11 5.87
N ILE A 101 2.55 3.17 5.04
CA ILE A 101 3.59 3.35 4.03
C ILE A 101 3.01 2.95 2.67
N ALA A 102 2.95 3.88 1.74
CA ALA A 102 2.56 3.66 0.36
C ALA A 102 3.78 3.19 -0.45
N LEU A 103 3.68 2.03 -1.09
CA LEU A 103 4.70 1.47 -1.97
C LEU A 103 4.24 1.63 -3.41
N SER A 104 4.78 2.60 -4.13
CA SER A 104 4.31 2.94 -5.49
C SER A 104 2.79 2.92 -5.59
N ALA A 105 2.09 3.64 -4.70
CA ALA A 105 0.67 3.52 -4.50
C ALA A 105 -0.06 4.82 -4.79
N PHE A 106 -1.35 4.71 -5.10
CA PHE A 106 -2.19 5.87 -5.30
C PHE A 106 -2.46 6.60 -3.98
N ILE A 107 -2.49 7.95 -4.05
CA ILE A 107 -2.96 8.83 -2.99
C ILE A 107 -4.12 9.64 -3.59
N PHE A 108 -5.33 9.23 -3.28
CA PHE A 108 -6.55 9.89 -3.76
C PHE A 108 -7.30 10.54 -2.60
N PRO A 109 -7.89 11.73 -2.78
CA PRO A 109 -8.74 12.31 -1.75
C PRO A 109 -10.05 11.54 -1.60
N GLY A 110 -10.53 11.45 -0.36
CA GLY A 110 -11.83 10.85 -0.07
C GLY A 110 -12.97 11.57 -0.79
N GLY A 111 -13.95 10.80 -1.27
CA GLY A 111 -15.08 11.30 -2.06
C GLY A 111 -14.79 11.49 -3.55
N MET A 112 -13.55 11.28 -4.01
CA MET A 112 -13.21 11.36 -5.42
C MET A 112 -13.85 10.21 -6.21
N ASP A 113 -14.43 10.50 -7.39
CA ASP A 113 -14.82 9.50 -8.37
C ASP A 113 -13.57 9.03 -9.14
N GLN A 114 -12.99 7.90 -8.70
CA GLN A 114 -11.81 7.32 -9.33
C GLN A 114 -12.07 6.97 -10.79
N GLY A 115 -13.26 6.50 -11.10
CA GLY A 115 -13.64 6.18 -12.48
C GLY A 115 -13.68 7.40 -13.38
N ALA A 116 -14.12 8.55 -12.88
CA ALA A 116 -14.07 9.80 -13.63
C ALA A 116 -12.63 10.23 -13.91
N VAL A 117 -11.73 10.08 -12.93
CA VAL A 117 -10.30 10.37 -13.12
C VAL A 117 -9.68 9.44 -14.17
N ILE A 118 -9.90 8.14 -14.06
CA ILE A 118 -9.40 7.15 -15.02
C ILE A 118 -9.90 7.44 -16.43
N ARG A 119 -11.19 7.76 -16.61
CA ARG A 119 -11.77 8.13 -17.91
C ARG A 119 -11.17 9.41 -18.50
N ASN A 120 -10.86 10.40 -17.66
CA ASN A 120 -10.34 11.70 -18.09
C ASN A 120 -8.83 11.68 -18.41
N ILE A 121 -8.05 10.83 -17.75
CA ILE A 121 -6.61 10.65 -18.05
C ILE A 121 -6.42 9.92 -19.40
N GLY A 122 -7.51 9.40 -20.00
CA GLY A 122 -7.51 8.85 -21.34
C GLY A 122 -6.51 7.71 -21.55
N ARG A 123 -6.61 6.64 -20.88
CA ARG A 123 -5.75 5.48 -20.66
C ARG A 123 -4.87 5.67 -19.41
N LEU A 124 -5.21 5.00 -18.35
CA LEU A 124 -4.14 4.28 -17.66
C LEU A 124 -3.46 3.45 -18.77
N PRO A 125 -2.16 3.60 -19.00
CA PRO A 125 -1.48 2.67 -19.87
C PRO A 125 -1.99 1.32 -19.43
N TYR A 126 -2.65 0.57 -20.31
CA TYR A 126 -3.16 -0.74 -19.96
C TYR A 126 -2.03 -1.40 -19.23
N VAL A 127 -2.24 -1.73 -17.94
CA VAL A 127 -1.45 -2.76 -17.35
C VAL A 127 -1.68 -3.92 -18.31
N THR A 128 -0.80 -4.02 -19.31
CA THR A 128 -0.75 -5.20 -20.12
C THR A 128 -0.50 -6.27 -19.10
N TRP A 129 -1.38 -7.23 -19.04
CA TRP A 129 -1.39 -8.32 -18.08
C TRP A 129 -0.06 -9.09 -18.05
N ASP A 130 0.90 -8.64 -18.84
CA ASP A 130 2.14 -9.30 -19.18
C ASP A 130 3.37 -8.83 -18.37
N VAL A 131 3.26 -7.79 -17.51
CA VAL A 131 4.48 -7.29 -16.86
C VAL A 131 4.24 -6.98 -15.38
N PRO A 132 4.51 -7.93 -14.46
CA PRO A 132 4.51 -7.67 -13.02
C PRO A 132 5.55 -6.62 -12.59
N SER A 133 6.64 -6.50 -13.32
CA SER A 133 7.67 -5.46 -13.21
C SER A 133 8.74 -5.74 -14.26
N GLU A 134 9.11 -4.76 -15.08
CA GLU A 134 10.18 -4.92 -16.08
C GLU A 134 11.53 -5.29 -15.46
N ASP A 135 11.73 -5.00 -14.17
CA ASP A 135 12.93 -5.30 -13.41
C ASP A 135 12.85 -6.60 -12.58
N ALA A 136 11.73 -7.33 -12.61
CA ALA A 136 11.61 -8.60 -11.88
C ALA A 136 12.28 -9.76 -12.62
N PRO A 137 12.93 -10.70 -11.89
CA PRO A 137 13.46 -11.91 -12.48
C PRO A 137 12.37 -12.74 -13.19
N SER A 138 12.73 -13.35 -14.34
CA SER A 138 11.77 -14.07 -15.19
C SER A 138 11.04 -15.20 -14.47
N ASP A 139 11.73 -15.93 -13.60
CA ASP A 139 11.14 -17.01 -12.80
C ASP A 139 10.08 -16.48 -11.81
N ARG A 140 10.26 -15.28 -11.28
CA ARG A 140 9.26 -14.64 -10.41
C ARG A 140 8.06 -14.14 -11.21
N ILE A 141 8.28 -13.65 -12.42
CA ILE A 141 7.21 -13.25 -13.35
C ILE A 141 6.37 -14.48 -13.72
N GLU A 142 7.02 -15.55 -14.18
CA GLU A 142 6.38 -16.81 -14.54
C GLU A 142 5.57 -17.42 -13.39
N TRP A 143 6.06 -17.25 -12.15
CA TRP A 143 5.34 -17.67 -10.96
C TRP A 143 4.14 -16.76 -10.63
N ALA A 144 4.25 -15.44 -10.80
CA ALA A 144 3.25 -14.48 -10.37
C ALA A 144 2.05 -14.38 -11.33
N VAL A 145 2.29 -14.34 -12.63
CA VAL A 145 1.25 -14.09 -13.66
C VAL A 145 0.06 -15.06 -13.56
N PRO A 146 0.24 -16.39 -13.39
CA PRO A 146 -0.89 -17.31 -13.28
C PRO A 146 -1.76 -17.12 -12.03
N GLN A 147 -1.30 -16.35 -11.04
CA GLN A 147 -2.01 -16.12 -9.79
C GLN A 147 -2.87 -14.86 -9.82
N LEU A 148 -2.73 -14.01 -10.85
CA LEU A 148 -3.54 -12.80 -11.00
C LEU A 148 -5.03 -13.15 -11.11
N ARG A 149 -5.88 -12.33 -10.48
CA ARG A 149 -7.33 -12.55 -10.39
C ARG A 149 -8.09 -11.36 -10.96
N PRO A 150 -9.27 -11.59 -11.55
CA PRO A 150 -10.18 -10.52 -11.90
C PRO A 150 -10.51 -9.66 -10.66
N GLN A 151 -10.57 -8.34 -10.86
CA GLN A 151 -10.97 -7.40 -9.83
C GLN A 151 -12.33 -6.80 -10.13
N SER A 152 -13.13 -6.56 -9.08
CA SER A 152 -14.42 -5.89 -9.19
C SER A 152 -14.28 -4.50 -9.84
N MET A 153 -15.06 -4.26 -10.88
CA MET A 153 -15.12 -2.95 -11.54
C MET A 153 -15.67 -1.87 -10.60
N ALA A 154 -16.56 -2.22 -9.66
CA ALA A 154 -17.08 -1.29 -8.67
C ALA A 154 -15.97 -0.80 -7.71
N ALA A 155 -14.98 -1.63 -7.44
CA ALA A 155 -13.81 -1.23 -6.67
C ALA A 155 -12.86 -0.35 -7.48
N ASN A 156 -12.58 -0.73 -8.76
CA ASN A 156 -11.66 0.03 -9.61
C ASN A 156 -12.18 1.40 -10.04
N MET A 157 -13.50 1.52 -10.23
CA MET A 157 -14.16 2.69 -10.84
C MET A 157 -15.07 3.41 -9.86
N GLY A 158 -14.99 3.07 -8.57
CA GLY A 158 -15.90 3.58 -7.55
C GLY A 158 -15.45 4.90 -6.91
N ILE A 159 -16.21 5.29 -5.90
CA ILE A 159 -15.89 6.44 -5.05
C ILE A 159 -14.84 6.04 -4.02
N VAL A 160 -13.80 6.85 -3.88
CA VAL A 160 -12.74 6.67 -2.88
C VAL A 160 -13.31 6.91 -1.47
N PRO A 161 -13.14 5.97 -0.53
CA PRO A 161 -13.58 6.17 0.86
C PRO A 161 -12.86 7.36 1.53
N PRO A 162 -13.37 7.90 2.66
CA PRO A 162 -12.68 8.93 3.45
C PRO A 162 -11.28 8.47 3.86
N GLN A 163 -10.28 9.36 3.73
CA GLN A 163 -8.86 9.02 3.83
C GLN A 163 -8.22 9.52 5.13
N ALA A 164 -7.41 8.67 5.79
CA ALA A 164 -6.67 9.03 6.98
C ALA A 164 -5.53 10.03 6.71
N TRP A 165 -4.93 10.00 5.53
CA TRP A 165 -3.88 10.97 5.18
C TRP A 165 -4.39 12.42 5.15
N GLN A 166 -5.70 12.63 5.11
CA GLN A 166 -6.32 13.95 5.22
C GLN A 166 -6.40 14.44 6.69
N ASP A 167 -6.20 13.53 7.66
CA ASP A 167 -6.24 13.85 9.08
C ASP A 167 -4.85 14.32 9.56
N ASP A 168 -4.80 15.37 10.37
CA ASP A 168 -3.55 15.90 10.92
C ASP A 168 -2.90 14.95 11.94
N SER A 169 -3.68 14.06 12.54
CA SER A 169 -3.24 13.05 13.50
C SER A 169 -2.19 12.07 12.95
N TYR A 170 -2.09 11.95 11.62
CA TYR A 170 -1.07 11.13 10.96
C TYR A 170 0.11 11.94 10.40
N THR A 171 0.20 13.24 10.68
CA THR A 171 1.31 14.07 10.22
C THR A 171 2.65 13.50 10.68
N GLY A 172 3.56 13.22 9.73
CA GLY A 172 4.86 12.60 9.98
C GLY A 172 4.84 11.11 10.23
N ARG A 173 3.67 10.46 10.16
CA ARG A 173 3.47 9.00 10.23
C ARG A 173 2.86 8.44 8.95
N LEU A 174 3.07 9.13 7.83
CA LEU A 174 2.76 8.71 6.47
C LEU A 174 4.06 8.53 5.71
N GLY A 175 4.29 7.36 5.17
CA GLY A 175 5.46 7.01 4.38
C GLY A 175 5.14 6.82 2.90
N TYR A 176 6.11 7.09 2.04
CA TYR A 176 6.02 6.75 0.63
C TYR A 176 7.35 6.19 0.12
N ILE A 177 7.31 5.00 -0.46
CA ILE A 177 8.45 4.39 -1.15
C ILE A 177 8.21 4.58 -2.65
N ARG A 178 9.00 5.46 -3.28
CA ARG A 178 8.92 5.79 -4.71
C ARG A 178 9.71 4.82 -5.55
N CYS A 179 9.19 4.46 -6.71
CA CYS A 179 9.83 3.59 -7.71
C CYS A 179 10.10 4.40 -8.98
N THR A 180 11.38 4.61 -9.34
CA THR A 180 11.73 5.58 -10.40
C THR A 180 11.60 5.05 -11.84
N ALA A 181 11.47 3.73 -12.03
CA ALA A 181 11.23 3.11 -13.33
C ALA A 181 9.81 2.51 -13.41
N ASP A 182 8.89 2.99 -12.55
CA ASP A 182 7.50 2.57 -12.57
C ASP A 182 6.79 3.14 -13.80
N VAL A 183 6.29 2.24 -14.67
CA VAL A 183 5.56 2.59 -15.88
C VAL A 183 4.03 2.66 -15.66
N VAL A 184 3.54 2.14 -14.53
CA VAL A 184 2.12 2.16 -14.15
C VAL A 184 1.77 3.47 -13.45
N ILE A 185 2.60 3.89 -12.48
CA ILE A 185 2.52 5.19 -11.80
C ILE A 185 3.87 5.87 -11.98
N PRO A 186 4.07 6.61 -13.09
CA PRO A 186 5.34 7.29 -13.37
C PRO A 186 5.79 8.18 -12.22
N ILE A 187 7.11 8.34 -12.06
CA ILE A 187 7.69 9.06 -10.90
C ILE A 187 7.12 10.47 -10.75
N GLU A 188 6.82 11.16 -11.85
CA GLU A 188 6.22 12.49 -11.84
C GLU A 188 4.81 12.47 -11.24
N GLN A 189 4.04 11.40 -11.46
CA GLN A 189 2.72 11.23 -10.85
C GLN A 189 2.83 10.89 -9.37
N GLN A 190 3.79 10.02 -8.98
CA GLN A 190 4.06 9.74 -7.57
C GLN A 190 4.41 11.05 -6.83
N ASP A 191 5.30 11.86 -7.38
CA ASP A 191 5.69 13.16 -6.81
C ASP A 191 4.52 14.16 -6.74
N ALA A 192 3.70 14.22 -7.78
CA ALA A 192 2.51 15.08 -7.80
C ALA A 192 1.47 14.67 -6.75
N MET A 193 1.25 13.37 -6.55
CA MET A 193 0.35 12.87 -5.50
C MET A 193 0.86 13.20 -4.10
N ILE A 194 2.16 12.98 -3.83
CA ILE A 194 2.78 13.30 -2.54
C ILE A 194 2.67 14.81 -2.26
N ALA A 195 3.00 15.65 -3.25
CA ALA A 195 2.93 17.10 -3.12
C ALA A 195 1.48 17.61 -2.92
N GLY A 196 0.51 17.00 -3.61
CA GLY A 196 -0.91 17.33 -3.49
C GLY A 196 -1.54 16.85 -2.17
N ALA A 197 -0.94 15.86 -1.51
CA ALA A 197 -1.48 15.23 -0.31
C ALA A 197 -1.04 15.92 1.00
N GLY A 198 -0.43 17.09 0.95
CA GLY A 198 -0.16 17.86 2.17
C GLY A 198 1.12 18.70 2.11
N SER A 199 1.35 19.43 3.19
CA SER A 199 2.52 20.29 3.35
C SER A 199 3.83 19.50 3.40
N GLN A 200 4.94 20.17 3.10
CA GLN A 200 6.28 19.61 3.22
C GLN A 200 6.49 19.02 4.63
N GLY A 201 6.97 17.78 4.69
CA GLY A 201 7.20 17.06 5.95
C GLY A 201 6.03 16.23 6.46
N LYS A 202 4.87 16.26 5.81
CA LYS A 202 3.75 15.36 6.14
C LYS A 202 4.08 13.91 5.81
N TRP A 203 4.83 13.68 4.73
CA TRP A 203 5.24 12.37 4.25
C TRP A 203 6.74 12.13 4.45
N VAL A 204 7.09 10.95 4.93
CA VAL A 204 8.47 10.43 4.95
C VAL A 204 8.70 9.66 3.65
N VAL A 205 9.65 10.11 2.83
CA VAL A 205 9.83 9.57 1.48
C VAL A 205 11.16 8.82 1.36
N ARG A 206 11.13 7.63 0.76
CA ARG A 206 12.29 6.86 0.31
C ARG A 206 12.17 6.58 -1.18
N THR A 207 13.29 6.31 -1.84
CA THR A 207 13.31 6.13 -3.31
C THR A 207 14.09 4.90 -3.70
N LEU A 208 13.46 3.97 -4.39
CA LEU A 208 14.08 2.83 -5.04
C LEU A 208 14.43 3.19 -6.49
N LYS A 209 15.71 3.47 -6.72
CA LYS A 209 16.20 3.87 -8.05
C LYS A 209 16.19 2.69 -9.02
N GLY A 210 15.62 2.89 -10.21
CA GLY A 210 15.51 1.88 -11.27
C GLY A 210 14.55 0.74 -10.91
N SER A 211 13.69 0.91 -9.90
CA SER A 211 12.65 -0.06 -9.57
C SER A 211 11.38 0.20 -10.37
N GLY A 212 10.79 -0.88 -10.90
CA GLY A 212 9.48 -0.91 -11.51
C GLY A 212 8.34 -0.93 -10.49
N HIS A 213 7.11 -1.20 -10.97
CA HIS A 213 5.88 -1.09 -10.17
C HIS A 213 5.76 -2.12 -9.03
N SER A 214 6.39 -3.29 -9.16
CA SER A 214 6.24 -4.40 -8.19
C SER A 214 7.56 -4.75 -7.48
N PRO A 215 8.16 -3.83 -6.70
CA PRO A 215 9.46 -4.03 -6.08
C PRO A 215 9.48 -5.15 -5.05
N PHE A 216 8.35 -5.54 -4.48
CA PHE A 216 8.22 -6.71 -3.61
C PHE A 216 8.51 -8.03 -4.34
N LEU A 217 8.45 -8.03 -5.69
CA LEU A 217 8.90 -9.16 -6.54
C LEU A 217 10.35 -9.01 -6.98
N SER A 218 10.77 -7.80 -7.39
CA SER A 218 12.08 -7.57 -7.98
C SER A 218 13.17 -7.31 -6.94
N ARG A 219 12.88 -6.52 -5.91
CA ARG A 219 13.83 -5.96 -4.94
C ARG A 219 13.33 -6.01 -3.49
N PRO A 220 12.85 -7.18 -2.99
CA PRO A 220 12.20 -7.26 -1.67
C PRO A 220 13.10 -6.82 -0.52
N HIS A 221 14.42 -7.04 -0.62
CA HIS A 221 15.39 -6.58 0.36
C HIS A 221 15.45 -5.05 0.46
N GLU A 222 15.48 -4.34 -0.69
CA GLU A 222 15.50 -2.87 -0.72
C GLU A 222 14.19 -2.29 -0.17
N VAL A 223 13.04 -2.93 -0.48
CA VAL A 223 11.73 -2.55 0.10
C VAL A 223 11.76 -2.70 1.62
N ALA A 224 12.26 -3.83 2.14
CA ALA A 224 12.33 -4.08 3.57
C ALA A 224 13.23 -3.05 4.29
N ALA A 225 14.38 -2.71 3.71
CA ALA A 225 15.28 -1.69 4.26
C ALA A 225 14.64 -0.31 4.28
N ALA A 226 14.01 0.12 3.17
CA ALA A 226 13.33 1.41 3.10
C ALA A 226 12.14 1.51 4.07
N LEU A 227 11.42 0.41 4.26
CA LEU A 227 10.32 0.32 5.21
C LEU A 227 10.81 0.44 6.65
N ASP A 228 11.87 -0.30 7.02
CA ASP A 228 12.46 -0.23 8.36
C ASP A 228 12.94 1.20 8.69
N GLU A 229 13.60 1.88 7.76
CA GLU A 229 13.99 3.28 7.93
C GLU A 229 12.78 4.20 8.16
N ILE A 230 11.69 4.04 7.40
CA ILE A 230 10.47 4.86 7.56
C ILE A 230 9.80 4.59 8.91
N ILE A 231 9.75 3.33 9.35
CA ILE A 231 9.21 2.97 10.67
C ILE A 231 10.02 3.62 11.79
N ASN A 232 11.36 3.59 11.68
CA ASN A 232 12.24 4.27 12.65
C ASN A 232 11.99 5.78 12.68
N ASP A 233 11.74 6.43 11.52
CA ASP A 233 11.36 7.84 11.46
C ASP A 233 9.99 8.11 12.11
N PHE A 234 9.04 7.19 12.01
CA PHE A 234 7.74 7.29 12.70
C PHE A 234 7.90 7.19 14.22
N GLU A 235 8.69 6.22 14.70
CA GLU A 235 8.98 6.01 16.13
C GLU A 235 9.64 7.23 16.75
N ALA A 236 10.54 7.89 16.02
CA ALA A 236 11.23 9.09 16.51
C ALA A 236 10.31 10.32 16.70
N LYS A 237 9.05 10.25 16.25
CA LYS A 237 8.06 11.34 16.32
C LYS A 237 6.96 11.08 17.36
N LEU A 238 6.99 9.93 18.03
CA LEU A 238 6.09 9.59 19.15
C LEU A 238 6.64 10.07 20.49
#